data_38092cdc344363385003da389c31a009
#
_entry.id   38092cdc344363385003da389c31a009
#
_cell.length_a   1.000
_cell.length_b   1.000
_cell.length_c   1.000
_cell.angle_alpha   90.00
_cell.angle_beta   90.00
_cell.angle_gamma   90.00
#
_symmetry.space_group_name_H-M   'P 1'
#
loop_
_entity.id
_entity.type
_entity.pdbx_description
1 polymer ?
#
loop_
_entity_poly.entity_id
_entity_poly.type
_entity_poly.pdbx_seq_one_letter_code
_entity_poly.pdbx_strand_id
1 'polypeptide(L)'
;MSTPTEPAGASVAAAAILDGRTSLGIELGSTRIKLCLVGTDAAVLAVGGHDWENQLVDGVWTYSLDSVWAGIQGAYAALVADAERRHGVSPERFGAIGVSAMMHGYLAFDAAGELLVPFRTWRNTSTAPASAELSALFGVNIPLRWSIAHLHQAVIDDEPHVAHIAGFTTLAGYVHRRLTGRDVLGVGDASGMFPIDSATKTYDADLLARYATRVPGIDLAALLPDVLVAGRPAGELTAEGAALLDPTGALRPGAVFAPPEGDAGTGMVATHSVAPRTGNVSAGTSIFAMVVLERPLTGVHHELDLVTTPAGDAVAMVHCNNGASELAAWAAMFGGFSAASGQTIDSDTVFDVLFTAALEGEADAGGLLAYNHLSGEPIAGLVEGRPLVVRTPDSRLTLANFMRAQLYGVFGTLALGMQVLAGENVALDRMFAHGGLFRTAGVAQRFLAGALDAPVSVADTASEGGAWGMAVLASFVGDERSLDAYLRDTVFAAAVFETVDPDATDVAGFATYLDRYRAGLAVELAAVDHLTGTPA
;
A
#
# COMPACT_ATOMS: atom_id res chain seq x y z
N MET A 1 12.45 1.07 61.57
CA MET A 1 12.51 -0.14 60.80
C MET A 1 11.78 0.16 59.49
N SER A 2 12.55 0.45 58.46
CA SER A 2 12.01 0.71 57.12
C SER A 2 11.84 -0.66 56.43
N THR A 3 10.62 -0.94 56.05
CA THR A 3 10.27 -2.13 55.23
C THR A 3 10.98 -1.99 53.86
N PRO A 4 11.63 -3.04 53.35
CA PRO A 4 12.18 -3.02 52.01
C PRO A 4 11.03 -2.92 51.02
N THR A 5 11.07 -1.93 50.16
CA THR A 5 10.23 -1.85 48.97
C THR A 5 10.60 -3.02 48.07
N GLU A 6 9.69 -3.97 47.85
CA GLU A 6 9.83 -4.98 46.80
C GLU A 6 10.09 -4.28 45.47
N PRO A 7 11.00 -4.81 44.61
CA PRO A 7 11.17 -4.29 43.25
C PRO A 7 9.84 -4.48 42.51
N ALA A 8 9.30 -3.40 41.98
CA ALA A 8 8.09 -3.39 41.15
C ALA A 8 8.24 -4.50 40.08
N GLY A 9 7.36 -5.49 40.12
CA GLY A 9 7.36 -6.60 39.18
C GLY A 9 7.37 -6.07 37.76
N ALA A 10 8.18 -6.69 36.87
CA ALA A 10 8.24 -6.34 35.46
C ALA A 10 6.82 -6.24 34.91
N SER A 11 6.52 -5.17 34.16
CA SER A 11 5.21 -5.01 33.53
C SER A 11 4.92 -6.22 32.62
N VAL A 12 3.66 -6.53 32.35
CA VAL A 12 3.26 -7.64 31.45
C VAL A 12 3.98 -7.51 30.09
N ALA A 13 4.12 -6.28 29.61
CA ALA A 13 4.85 -5.98 28.37
C ALA A 13 6.34 -6.33 28.48
N ALA A 14 7.03 -5.92 29.57
CA ALA A 14 8.44 -6.26 29.79
C ALA A 14 8.67 -7.77 29.86
N ALA A 15 7.78 -8.50 30.57
CA ALA A 15 7.86 -9.97 30.63
C ALA A 15 7.65 -10.60 29.23
N ALA A 16 6.69 -10.10 28.43
CA ALA A 16 6.48 -10.60 27.07
C ALA A 16 7.71 -10.40 26.18
N ILE A 17 8.37 -9.24 26.27
CA ILE A 17 9.60 -8.94 25.52
C ILE A 17 10.73 -9.88 25.93
N LEU A 18 10.99 -10.05 27.24
CA LEU A 18 12.07 -10.90 27.75
C LEU A 18 11.87 -12.38 27.39
N ASP A 19 10.62 -12.85 27.45
CA ASP A 19 10.25 -14.23 27.13
C ASP A 19 10.21 -14.50 25.61
N GLY A 20 10.31 -13.46 24.76
CA GLY A 20 10.17 -13.57 23.31
C GLY A 20 8.72 -13.91 22.87
N ARG A 21 7.72 -13.57 23.70
CA ARG A 21 6.30 -13.73 23.35
C ARG A 21 5.76 -12.49 22.63
N THR A 22 6.52 -12.05 21.63
CA THR A 22 6.25 -10.84 20.85
C THR A 22 6.44 -11.15 19.36
N SER A 23 5.82 -10.37 18.50
CA SER A 23 5.99 -10.48 17.06
C SER A 23 6.53 -9.17 16.48
N LEU A 24 7.50 -9.30 15.58
CA LEU A 24 8.15 -8.18 14.91
C LEU A 24 7.70 -8.08 13.46
N GLY A 25 7.17 -6.94 13.06
CA GLY A 25 6.93 -6.56 11.66
C GLY A 25 7.99 -5.59 11.18
N ILE A 26 8.57 -5.88 10.02
CA ILE A 26 9.54 -5.05 9.31
C ILE A 26 8.87 -4.57 8.02
N GLU A 27 8.75 -3.27 7.80
CA GLU A 27 8.20 -2.67 6.58
C GLU A 27 9.23 -1.78 5.90
N LEU A 28 9.49 -2.06 4.61
CA LEU A 28 10.33 -1.21 3.76
C LEU A 28 9.42 -0.38 2.83
N GLY A 29 8.93 0.74 3.33
CA GLY A 29 8.15 1.71 2.55
C GLY A 29 9.05 2.58 1.67
N SER A 30 8.46 3.32 0.72
CA SER A 30 9.20 4.10 -0.29
C SER A 30 10.06 5.23 0.27
N THR A 31 9.74 5.78 1.44
CA THR A 31 10.46 6.91 2.06
C THR A 31 10.96 6.61 3.46
N ARG A 32 10.48 5.51 4.04
CA ARG A 32 10.80 5.15 5.42
C ARG A 32 10.72 3.66 5.63
N ILE A 33 11.72 3.10 6.30
CA ILE A 33 11.70 1.76 6.87
C ILE A 33 11.13 1.87 8.28
N LYS A 34 10.14 1.02 8.60
CA LYS A 34 9.49 0.99 9.91
C LYS A 34 9.53 -0.41 10.50
N LEU A 35 9.73 -0.49 11.78
CA LEU A 35 9.61 -1.72 12.56
C LEU A 35 8.57 -1.52 13.65
N CYS A 36 7.75 -2.54 13.86
CA CYS A 36 6.72 -2.56 14.89
C CYS A 36 6.80 -3.85 15.69
N LEU A 37 6.95 -3.75 17.00
CA LEU A 37 6.91 -4.86 17.95
C LEU A 37 5.53 -4.91 18.60
N VAL A 38 4.85 -6.04 18.51
CA VAL A 38 3.53 -6.23 19.13
C VAL A 38 3.54 -7.36 20.16
N GLY A 39 2.68 -7.21 21.15
CA GLY A 39 2.33 -8.27 22.10
C GLY A 39 1.36 -9.29 21.51
N THR A 40 0.97 -10.26 22.33
CA THR A 40 0.00 -11.32 21.94
C THR A 40 -1.43 -10.79 21.70
N ASP A 41 -1.71 -9.59 22.16
CA ASP A 41 -2.97 -8.86 21.96
C ASP A 41 -2.90 -7.85 20.81
N ALA A 42 -1.87 -7.95 19.98
CA ALA A 42 -1.54 -7.00 18.90
C ALA A 42 -1.28 -5.56 19.36
N ALA A 43 -1.19 -5.29 20.66
CA ALA A 43 -0.82 -3.97 21.18
C ALA A 43 0.62 -3.63 20.82
N VAL A 44 0.86 -2.38 20.41
CA VAL A 44 2.19 -1.87 20.04
C VAL A 44 3.04 -1.68 21.30
N LEU A 45 4.13 -2.43 21.40
CA LEU A 45 5.08 -2.36 22.51
C LEU A 45 6.24 -1.42 22.21
N ALA A 46 6.79 -1.48 21.00
CA ALA A 46 7.86 -0.58 20.57
C ALA A 46 7.82 -0.36 19.06
N VAL A 47 8.38 0.76 18.63
CA VAL A 47 8.51 1.10 17.21
C VAL A 47 9.92 1.58 16.91
N GLY A 48 10.36 1.36 15.67
CA GLY A 48 11.61 1.91 15.15
C GLY A 48 11.42 2.43 13.73
N GLY A 49 12.24 3.36 13.32
CA GLY A 49 12.15 3.91 11.98
C GLY A 49 13.47 4.46 11.48
N HIS A 50 13.62 4.43 10.15
CA HIS A 50 14.75 5.00 9.43
C HIS A 50 14.27 5.62 8.13
N ASP A 51 14.55 6.88 7.90
CA ASP A 51 14.20 7.57 6.66
C ASP A 51 15.26 7.25 5.58
N TRP A 52 14.82 6.97 4.38
CA TRP A 52 15.66 6.70 3.23
C TRP A 52 15.06 7.26 1.94
N GLU A 53 15.83 7.31 0.87
CA GLU A 53 15.40 7.92 -0.39
C GLU A 53 15.60 6.99 -1.57
N ASN A 54 14.63 7.01 -2.49
CA ASN A 54 14.71 6.39 -3.79
C ASN A 54 15.68 7.20 -4.68
N GLN A 55 16.60 6.52 -5.33
CA GLN A 55 17.63 7.13 -6.17
C GLN A 55 17.32 6.90 -7.64
N LEU A 56 17.59 7.90 -8.48
CA LEU A 56 17.57 7.76 -9.93
C LEU A 56 19.00 7.60 -10.42
N VAL A 57 19.38 6.39 -10.82
CA VAL A 57 20.73 6.04 -11.30
C VAL A 57 20.61 5.55 -12.73
N ASP A 58 21.27 6.22 -13.66
CA ASP A 58 21.25 5.89 -15.10
C ASP A 58 19.82 5.69 -15.67
N GLY A 59 18.89 6.51 -15.20
CA GLY A 59 17.48 6.45 -15.62
C GLY A 59 16.65 5.37 -14.93
N VAL A 60 17.21 4.64 -13.95
CA VAL A 60 16.52 3.61 -13.17
C VAL A 60 16.27 4.08 -11.74
N TRP A 61 15.02 4.07 -11.30
CA TRP A 61 14.64 4.27 -9.91
C TRP A 61 15.02 3.04 -9.08
N THR A 62 15.90 3.22 -8.12
CA THR A 62 16.53 2.13 -7.36
C THR A 62 16.80 2.48 -5.89
N TYR A 63 17.10 1.46 -5.11
CA TYR A 63 17.77 1.53 -3.81
C TYR A 63 18.96 0.57 -3.83
N SER A 64 20.10 0.98 -3.30
CA SER A 64 21.22 0.05 -3.15
C SER A 64 20.93 -0.99 -2.05
N LEU A 65 21.40 -2.22 -2.20
CA LEU A 65 21.22 -3.25 -1.18
C LEU A 65 21.94 -2.89 0.14
N ASP A 66 23.02 -2.11 0.07
CA ASP A 66 23.69 -1.57 1.26
C ASP A 66 22.79 -0.60 2.02
N SER A 67 22.04 0.28 1.29
CA SER A 67 21.09 1.21 1.93
C SER A 67 19.90 0.46 2.55
N VAL A 68 19.46 -0.65 1.93
CA VAL A 68 18.43 -1.53 2.51
C VAL A 68 18.87 -2.02 3.89
N TRP A 69 20.08 -2.60 4.00
CA TRP A 69 20.55 -3.16 5.26
C TRP A 69 20.90 -2.09 6.28
N ALA A 70 21.55 -1.00 5.89
CA ALA A 70 21.79 0.12 6.78
C ALA A 70 20.49 0.69 7.37
N GLY A 71 19.46 0.80 6.56
CA GLY A 71 18.14 1.29 6.98
C GLY A 71 17.42 0.33 7.92
N ILE A 72 17.43 -0.98 7.63
CA ILE A 72 16.83 -2.01 8.52
C ILE A 72 17.55 -2.01 9.87
N GLN A 73 18.88 -2.01 9.88
CA GLN A 73 19.70 -1.99 11.10
C GLN A 73 19.45 -0.73 11.93
N GLY A 74 19.36 0.43 11.26
CA GLY A 74 19.04 1.70 11.91
C GLY A 74 17.65 1.69 12.55
N ALA A 75 16.65 1.18 11.84
CA ALA A 75 15.28 1.05 12.35
C ALA A 75 15.20 0.03 13.50
N TYR A 76 15.95 -1.08 13.42
CA TYR A 76 16.03 -2.07 14.49
C TYR A 76 16.67 -1.49 15.77
N ALA A 77 17.78 -0.78 15.65
CA ALA A 77 18.42 -0.11 16.79
C ALA A 77 17.46 0.92 17.45
N ALA A 78 16.70 1.66 16.63
CA ALA A 78 15.69 2.58 17.14
C ALA A 78 14.55 1.87 17.89
N LEU A 79 14.10 0.70 17.39
CA LEU A 79 13.09 -0.12 18.05
C LEU A 79 13.58 -0.65 19.40
N VAL A 80 14.82 -1.16 19.47
CA VAL A 80 15.44 -1.62 20.73
C VAL A 80 15.51 -0.49 21.74
N ALA A 81 15.95 0.71 21.33
CA ALA A 81 16.00 1.89 22.19
C ALA A 81 14.59 2.33 22.66
N ASP A 82 13.57 2.21 21.82
CA ASP A 82 12.18 2.51 22.18
C ASP A 82 11.63 1.50 23.20
N ALA A 83 11.91 0.22 23.04
CA ALA A 83 11.53 -0.84 23.99
C ALA A 83 12.19 -0.62 25.36
N GLU A 84 13.47 -0.29 25.38
CA GLU A 84 14.19 0.01 26.61
C GLU A 84 13.63 1.26 27.30
N ARG A 85 13.35 2.32 26.53
CA ARG A 85 12.76 3.55 27.07
C ARG A 85 11.35 3.32 27.65
N ARG A 86 10.49 2.53 27.00
CA ARG A 86 9.10 2.31 27.42
C ARG A 86 8.96 1.25 28.51
N HIS A 87 9.77 0.21 28.46
CA HIS A 87 9.58 -1.01 29.27
C HIS A 87 10.80 -1.37 30.14
N GLY A 88 11.95 -0.69 29.97
CA GLY A 88 13.18 -0.94 30.73
C GLY A 88 13.86 -2.25 30.34
N VAL A 89 13.54 -2.81 29.18
CA VAL A 89 14.10 -4.08 28.67
C VAL A 89 14.34 -4.01 27.17
N SER A 90 15.36 -4.73 26.69
CA SER A 90 15.70 -4.87 25.29
C SER A 90 15.29 -6.25 24.76
N PRO A 91 14.72 -6.38 23.56
CA PRO A 91 14.38 -7.67 22.97
C PRO A 91 15.64 -8.40 22.49
N GLU A 92 15.87 -9.62 22.98
CA GLU A 92 16.94 -10.51 22.51
C GLU A 92 16.39 -11.67 21.65
N ARG A 93 15.08 -11.84 21.62
CA ARG A 93 14.38 -12.86 20.84
C ARG A 93 12.96 -12.42 20.52
N PHE A 94 12.41 -13.01 19.47
CA PHE A 94 11.02 -12.84 19.07
C PHE A 94 10.34 -14.20 18.92
N GLY A 95 9.02 -14.29 19.12
CA GLY A 95 8.22 -15.47 18.81
C GLY A 95 8.07 -15.64 17.31
N ALA A 96 7.76 -14.54 16.62
CA ALA A 96 7.65 -14.52 15.17
C ALA A 96 8.16 -13.20 14.58
N ILE A 97 8.57 -13.25 13.30
CA ILE A 97 9.00 -12.09 12.52
C ILE A 97 8.31 -12.12 11.17
N GLY A 98 7.96 -10.96 10.62
CA GLY A 98 7.48 -10.81 9.26
C GLY A 98 8.15 -9.65 8.55
N VAL A 99 8.28 -9.78 7.24
CA VAL A 99 8.86 -8.75 6.37
C VAL A 99 7.80 -8.29 5.36
N SER A 100 7.61 -7.00 5.26
CA SER A 100 6.81 -6.34 4.23
C SER A 100 7.67 -5.33 3.50
N ALA A 101 7.39 -5.12 2.22
CA ALA A 101 8.03 -4.06 1.45
C ALA A 101 7.05 -3.47 0.43
N MET A 102 7.44 -2.34 -0.17
CA MET A 102 6.75 -1.84 -1.35
C MET A 102 6.60 -2.97 -2.37
N MET A 103 5.38 -3.20 -2.82
CA MET A 103 5.06 -4.27 -3.77
C MET A 103 5.80 -4.10 -5.09
N HIS A 104 5.87 -5.20 -5.84
CA HIS A 104 6.46 -5.25 -7.17
C HIS A 104 7.97 -5.04 -7.18
N GLY A 105 8.52 -4.70 -8.35
CA GLY A 105 9.94 -4.50 -8.53
C GLY A 105 10.65 -5.76 -9.01
N TYR A 106 11.94 -5.61 -9.33
CA TYR A 106 12.70 -6.64 -9.99
C TYR A 106 14.12 -6.68 -9.43
N LEU A 107 14.40 -7.70 -8.62
CA LEU A 107 15.74 -8.05 -8.13
C LEU A 107 16.13 -9.39 -8.76
N ALA A 108 16.99 -9.37 -9.74
CA ALA A 108 17.47 -10.55 -10.47
C ALA A 108 18.86 -10.97 -9.98
N PHE A 109 18.99 -12.25 -9.69
CA PHE A 109 20.22 -12.83 -9.13
C PHE A 109 20.76 -13.95 -10.00
N ASP A 110 22.09 -14.11 -9.98
CA ASP A 110 22.75 -15.25 -10.57
C ASP A 110 22.78 -16.46 -9.60
N ALA A 111 23.37 -17.57 -10.05
CA ALA A 111 23.48 -18.80 -9.26
C ALA A 111 24.37 -18.66 -8.00
N ALA A 112 25.21 -17.63 -7.91
CA ALA A 112 25.99 -17.31 -6.72
C ALA A 112 25.22 -16.41 -5.73
N GLY A 113 24.03 -15.91 -6.14
CA GLY A 113 23.22 -14.99 -5.37
C GLY A 113 23.63 -13.52 -5.50
N GLU A 114 24.45 -13.20 -6.51
CA GLU A 114 24.88 -11.83 -6.80
C GLU A 114 23.82 -11.11 -7.63
N LEU A 115 23.58 -9.83 -7.31
CA LEU A 115 22.61 -8.99 -8.02
C LEU A 115 23.13 -8.66 -9.43
N LEU A 116 22.38 -9.06 -10.46
CA LEU A 116 22.79 -8.94 -11.86
C LEU A 116 22.62 -7.53 -12.45
N VAL A 117 21.59 -6.82 -12.00
CA VAL A 117 21.24 -5.46 -12.44
C VAL A 117 20.77 -4.65 -11.22
N PRO A 118 20.83 -3.30 -11.25
CA PRO A 118 20.25 -2.49 -10.18
C PRO A 118 18.79 -2.86 -9.91
N PHE A 119 18.38 -2.84 -8.65
CA PHE A 119 17.00 -3.07 -8.25
C PHE A 119 16.06 -2.10 -9.01
N ARG A 120 15.14 -2.61 -9.82
CA ARG A 120 14.12 -1.82 -10.51
C ARG A 120 12.88 -1.75 -9.64
N THR A 121 12.61 -0.58 -9.07
CA THR A 121 11.46 -0.37 -8.18
C THR A 121 10.15 -0.22 -8.97
N TRP A 122 9.01 -0.22 -8.26
CA TRP A 122 7.68 0.03 -8.82
C TRP A 122 7.55 1.35 -9.61
N ARG A 123 8.45 2.31 -9.39
CA ARG A 123 8.47 3.62 -10.09
C ARG A 123 8.97 3.53 -11.52
N ASN A 124 9.61 2.42 -11.90
CA ASN A 124 10.09 2.24 -13.26
C ASN A 124 8.92 1.82 -14.17
N THR A 125 8.65 2.62 -15.20
CA THR A 125 7.54 2.44 -16.14
C THR A 125 8.01 2.17 -17.58
N SER A 126 9.27 1.78 -17.77
CA SER A 126 9.87 1.52 -19.09
C SER A 126 9.43 0.20 -19.74
N THR A 127 8.46 -0.50 -19.15
CA THR A 127 8.02 -1.86 -19.53
C THR A 127 6.74 -1.88 -20.38
N ALA A 128 6.37 -0.78 -21.01
CA ALA A 128 5.12 -0.69 -21.77
C ALA A 128 4.99 -1.72 -22.90
N PRO A 129 6.01 -2.02 -23.72
CA PRO A 129 5.95 -3.10 -24.71
C PRO A 129 5.69 -4.46 -24.08
N ALA A 130 6.41 -4.80 -23.00
CA ALA A 130 6.24 -6.06 -22.28
C ALA A 130 4.86 -6.21 -21.67
N SER A 131 4.36 -5.15 -21.01
CA SER A 131 3.03 -5.10 -20.41
C SER A 131 1.93 -5.36 -21.45
N ALA A 132 1.99 -4.70 -22.60
CA ALA A 132 1.02 -4.89 -23.68
C ALA A 132 1.04 -6.31 -24.23
N GLU A 133 2.24 -6.86 -24.49
CA GLU A 133 2.40 -8.22 -25.01
C GLU A 133 1.92 -9.28 -24.00
N LEU A 134 2.29 -9.16 -22.74
CA LEU A 134 1.89 -10.08 -21.68
C LEU A 134 0.38 -10.01 -21.38
N SER A 135 -0.21 -8.82 -21.38
CA SER A 135 -1.65 -8.66 -21.18
C SER A 135 -2.45 -9.35 -22.30
N ALA A 136 -1.99 -9.20 -23.55
CA ALA A 136 -2.59 -9.90 -24.68
C ALA A 136 -2.39 -11.42 -24.61
N LEU A 137 -1.21 -11.90 -24.18
CA LEU A 137 -0.89 -13.32 -24.06
C LEU A 137 -1.71 -14.01 -22.95
N PHE A 138 -1.84 -13.35 -21.81
CA PHE A 138 -2.47 -13.91 -20.62
C PHE A 138 -3.98 -13.69 -20.58
N GLY A 139 -4.48 -12.64 -21.23
CA GLY A 139 -5.89 -12.25 -21.15
C GLY A 139 -6.25 -11.63 -19.79
N VAL A 140 -5.26 -11.04 -19.10
CA VAL A 140 -5.41 -10.27 -17.87
C VAL A 140 -4.52 -9.02 -17.95
N ASN A 141 -4.86 -7.97 -17.23
CA ASN A 141 -4.01 -6.77 -17.18
C ASN A 141 -2.68 -7.11 -16.47
N ILE A 142 -1.56 -6.81 -17.11
CA ILE A 142 -0.21 -6.89 -16.52
C ILE A 142 0.33 -5.47 -16.41
N PRO A 143 0.30 -4.87 -15.21
CA PRO A 143 0.79 -3.51 -14.97
C PRO A 143 2.28 -3.35 -15.28
N LEU A 144 2.67 -2.13 -15.69
CA LEU A 144 4.06 -1.79 -16.03
C LEU A 144 5.07 -2.12 -14.93
N ARG A 145 4.65 -2.04 -13.67
CA ARG A 145 5.51 -2.19 -12.48
C ARG A 145 5.69 -3.63 -12.01
N TRP A 146 4.96 -4.61 -12.58
CA TRP A 146 5.06 -6.00 -12.17
C TRP A 146 6.40 -6.62 -12.51
N SER A 147 6.87 -7.54 -11.68
CA SER A 147 8.19 -8.16 -11.86
C SER A 147 8.33 -8.90 -13.19
N ILE A 148 7.26 -9.59 -13.62
CA ILE A 148 7.25 -10.27 -14.93
C ILE A 148 7.34 -9.30 -16.11
N ALA A 149 6.77 -8.09 -16.00
CA ALA A 149 6.90 -7.08 -17.04
C ALA A 149 8.36 -6.62 -17.19
N HIS A 150 9.08 -6.48 -16.08
CA HIS A 150 10.51 -6.15 -16.10
C HIS A 150 11.37 -7.26 -16.69
N LEU A 151 11.12 -8.52 -16.30
CA LEU A 151 11.82 -9.66 -16.90
C LEU A 151 11.54 -9.75 -18.41
N HIS A 152 10.28 -9.63 -18.81
CA HIS A 152 9.91 -9.74 -20.22
C HIS A 152 10.44 -8.56 -21.05
N GLN A 153 10.48 -7.35 -20.48
CA GLN A 153 11.12 -6.21 -21.16
C GLN A 153 12.61 -6.46 -21.35
N ALA A 154 13.30 -7.01 -20.36
CA ALA A 154 14.71 -7.37 -20.49
C ALA A 154 14.93 -8.44 -21.60
N VAL A 155 13.97 -9.34 -21.79
CA VAL A 155 13.99 -10.30 -22.93
C VAL A 155 13.79 -9.58 -24.27
N ILE A 156 12.84 -8.64 -24.35
CA ILE A 156 12.59 -7.87 -25.58
C ILE A 156 13.83 -7.05 -25.96
N ASP A 157 14.49 -6.44 -24.98
CA ASP A 157 15.65 -5.57 -25.16
C ASP A 157 16.98 -6.36 -25.29
N ASP A 158 16.94 -7.70 -25.26
CA ASP A 158 18.10 -8.60 -25.32
C ASP A 158 19.17 -8.23 -24.26
N GLU A 159 18.73 -7.90 -23.02
CA GLU A 159 19.63 -7.50 -21.95
C GLU A 159 20.55 -8.68 -21.52
N PRO A 160 21.87 -8.48 -21.43
CA PRO A 160 22.84 -9.58 -21.21
C PRO A 160 22.61 -10.36 -19.92
N HIS A 161 22.04 -9.75 -18.89
CA HIS A 161 21.83 -10.42 -17.61
C HIS A 161 20.82 -11.57 -17.68
N VAL A 162 19.89 -11.53 -18.65
CA VAL A 162 18.87 -12.57 -18.83
C VAL A 162 19.47 -13.97 -18.98
N ALA A 163 20.62 -14.08 -19.65
CA ALA A 163 21.32 -15.34 -19.84
C ALA A 163 21.95 -15.92 -18.56
N HIS A 164 22.04 -15.12 -17.50
CA HIS A 164 22.70 -15.48 -16.24
C HIS A 164 21.73 -15.57 -15.05
N ILE A 165 20.45 -15.26 -15.28
CA ILE A 165 19.46 -15.23 -14.22
C ILE A 165 19.20 -16.63 -13.67
N ALA A 166 19.33 -16.80 -12.36
CA ALA A 166 19.03 -18.03 -11.65
C ALA A 166 17.78 -17.91 -10.76
N GLY A 167 17.32 -16.69 -10.53
CA GLY A 167 16.08 -16.37 -9.80
C GLY A 167 15.85 -14.87 -9.73
N PHE A 168 14.62 -14.46 -9.52
CA PHE A 168 14.28 -13.07 -9.25
C PHE A 168 13.17 -13.00 -8.21
N THR A 169 13.15 -11.90 -7.45
CA THR A 169 12.22 -11.73 -6.35
C THR A 169 11.89 -10.25 -6.12
N THR A 170 11.01 -9.98 -5.17
CA THR A 170 10.69 -8.66 -4.65
C THR A 170 11.67 -8.23 -3.57
N LEU A 171 11.55 -7.00 -3.08
CA LEU A 171 12.36 -6.51 -1.96
C LEU A 171 12.04 -7.27 -0.67
N ALA A 172 10.75 -7.57 -0.40
CA ALA A 172 10.36 -8.36 0.76
C ALA A 172 10.95 -9.78 0.71
N GLY A 173 10.86 -10.43 -0.45
CA GLY A 173 11.45 -11.76 -0.67
C GLY A 173 12.97 -11.78 -0.51
N TYR A 174 13.67 -10.76 -1.03
CA TYR A 174 15.12 -10.62 -0.85
C TYR A 174 15.49 -10.53 0.63
N VAL A 175 14.87 -9.65 1.40
CA VAL A 175 15.16 -9.48 2.84
C VAL A 175 14.84 -10.76 3.59
N HIS A 176 13.69 -11.39 3.31
CA HIS A 176 13.30 -12.67 3.90
C HIS A 176 14.35 -13.76 3.65
N ARG A 177 14.77 -13.94 2.38
CA ARG A 177 15.80 -14.92 2.01
C ARG A 177 17.12 -14.71 2.75
N ARG A 178 17.54 -13.46 2.93
CA ARG A 178 18.77 -13.12 3.65
C ARG A 178 18.68 -13.41 5.15
N LEU A 179 17.48 -13.33 5.74
CA LEU A 179 17.27 -13.60 7.18
C LEU A 179 17.03 -15.08 7.47
N THR A 180 16.43 -15.83 6.53
CA THR A 180 15.98 -17.23 6.75
C THR A 180 16.71 -18.27 5.92
N GLY A 181 17.37 -17.88 4.83
CA GLY A 181 17.91 -18.78 3.82
C GLY A 181 16.87 -19.42 2.89
N ARG A 182 15.56 -19.04 3.01
CA ARG A 182 14.47 -19.60 2.19
C ARG A 182 14.00 -18.61 1.15
N ASP A 183 13.80 -19.10 -0.08
CA ASP A 183 13.29 -18.30 -1.20
C ASP A 183 11.78 -18.54 -1.35
N VAL A 184 11.00 -17.75 -0.63
CA VAL A 184 9.53 -17.84 -0.59
C VAL A 184 8.92 -16.44 -0.58
N LEU A 185 7.68 -16.33 -1.05
CA LEU A 185 6.84 -15.13 -0.96
C LEU A 185 5.50 -15.47 -0.33
N GLY A 186 4.89 -14.51 0.32
CA GLY A 186 3.47 -14.51 0.60
C GLY A 186 2.68 -14.35 -0.69
N VAL A 187 1.50 -14.95 -0.74
CA VAL A 187 0.68 -14.97 -1.97
C VAL A 187 0.27 -13.56 -2.40
N GLY A 188 0.12 -12.62 -1.45
CA GLY A 188 -0.18 -11.22 -1.74
C GLY A 188 0.95 -10.56 -2.52
N ASP A 189 2.18 -10.69 -2.08
CA ASP A 189 3.36 -10.13 -2.77
C ASP A 189 3.67 -10.87 -4.08
N ALA A 190 3.54 -12.21 -4.09
CA ALA A 190 3.71 -13.03 -5.28
C ALA A 190 2.73 -12.64 -6.41
N SER A 191 1.50 -12.21 -6.05
CA SER A 191 0.51 -11.74 -7.02
C SER A 191 0.95 -10.49 -7.80
N GLY A 192 1.88 -9.71 -7.26
CA GLY A 192 2.51 -8.58 -7.95
C GLY A 192 3.72 -8.97 -8.80
N MET A 193 4.17 -10.22 -8.73
CA MET A 193 5.21 -10.75 -9.61
C MET A 193 4.64 -11.41 -10.86
N PHE A 194 3.66 -12.28 -10.66
CA PHE A 194 3.00 -13.06 -11.71
C PHE A 194 1.56 -13.39 -11.27
N PRO A 195 0.60 -13.56 -12.20
CA PRO A 195 -0.78 -13.88 -11.86
C PRO A 195 -0.92 -15.13 -10.97
N ILE A 196 -1.79 -15.02 -9.98
CA ILE A 196 -2.14 -16.10 -9.05
C ILE A 196 -3.48 -16.73 -9.46
N ASP A 197 -3.54 -18.05 -9.46
CA ASP A 197 -4.81 -18.78 -9.48
C ASP A 197 -5.42 -18.79 -8.07
N SER A 198 -6.56 -18.14 -7.91
CA SER A 198 -7.25 -18.01 -6.61
C SER A 198 -7.73 -19.36 -6.05
N ALA A 199 -7.89 -20.41 -6.87
CA ALA A 199 -8.30 -21.72 -6.40
C ALA A 199 -7.15 -22.50 -5.77
N THR A 200 -5.97 -22.45 -6.38
CA THR A 200 -4.75 -23.13 -5.89
C THR A 200 -3.92 -22.25 -4.96
N LYS A 201 -4.13 -20.92 -5.00
CA LYS A 201 -3.39 -19.89 -4.25
C LYS A 201 -1.88 -19.93 -4.54
N THR A 202 -1.53 -20.24 -5.78
CA THR A 202 -0.17 -20.22 -6.30
C THR A 202 -0.16 -19.65 -7.70
N TYR A 203 1.01 -19.51 -8.32
CA TYR A 203 1.11 -19.02 -9.70
C TYR A 203 0.25 -19.82 -10.66
N ASP A 204 -0.44 -19.10 -11.57
CA ASP A 204 -1.31 -19.70 -12.56
C ASP A 204 -0.51 -20.59 -13.54
N ALA A 205 -0.73 -21.91 -13.47
CA ALA A 205 0.01 -22.90 -14.24
C ALA A 205 -0.25 -22.80 -15.75
N ASP A 206 -1.47 -22.40 -16.16
CA ASP A 206 -1.80 -22.24 -17.58
C ASP A 206 -1.09 -21.00 -18.16
N LEU A 207 -1.00 -19.93 -17.40
CA LEU A 207 -0.27 -18.72 -17.81
C LEU A 207 1.24 -18.95 -17.84
N LEU A 208 1.80 -19.71 -16.88
CA LEU A 208 3.20 -20.17 -16.94
C LEU A 208 3.48 -20.98 -18.21
N ALA A 209 2.60 -21.92 -18.58
CA ALA A 209 2.74 -22.70 -19.80
C ALA A 209 2.65 -21.84 -21.07
N ARG A 210 1.76 -20.83 -21.10
CA ARG A 210 1.70 -19.86 -22.20
C ARG A 210 3.00 -19.06 -22.32
N TYR A 211 3.55 -18.60 -21.21
CA TYR A 211 4.83 -17.87 -21.20
C TYR A 211 5.98 -18.76 -21.70
N ALA A 212 6.09 -20.00 -21.23
CA ALA A 212 7.11 -20.95 -21.69
C ALA A 212 7.04 -21.21 -23.20
N THR A 213 5.82 -21.22 -23.78
CA THR A 213 5.63 -21.35 -25.23
C THR A 213 6.11 -20.08 -25.97
N ARG A 214 5.90 -18.89 -25.40
CA ARG A 214 6.28 -17.59 -25.98
C ARG A 214 7.78 -17.33 -25.88
N VAL A 215 8.41 -17.76 -24.77
CA VAL A 215 9.84 -17.52 -24.45
C VAL A 215 10.50 -18.86 -24.08
N PRO A 216 10.76 -19.74 -25.04
CA PRO A 216 11.20 -21.13 -24.77
C PRO A 216 12.60 -21.24 -24.13
N GLY A 217 13.34 -20.15 -24.05
CA GLY A 217 14.67 -20.12 -23.41
C GLY A 217 14.64 -19.86 -21.90
N ILE A 218 13.48 -19.57 -21.31
CA ILE A 218 13.33 -19.22 -19.89
C ILE A 218 12.36 -20.16 -19.22
N ASP A 219 12.84 -20.92 -18.23
CA ASP A 219 11.99 -21.69 -17.32
C ASP A 219 11.51 -20.77 -16.18
N LEU A 220 10.44 -20.00 -16.46
CA LEU A 220 9.92 -19.02 -15.51
C LEU A 220 9.50 -19.67 -14.19
N ALA A 221 8.94 -20.90 -14.23
CA ALA A 221 8.51 -21.60 -13.02
C ALA A 221 9.69 -21.92 -12.08
N ALA A 222 10.88 -22.18 -12.63
CA ALA A 222 12.08 -22.41 -11.85
C ALA A 222 12.73 -21.13 -11.32
N LEU A 223 12.41 -19.96 -11.92
CA LEU A 223 12.96 -18.66 -11.51
C LEU A 223 12.15 -17.95 -10.42
N LEU A 224 10.87 -18.31 -10.27
CA LEU A 224 9.95 -17.70 -9.32
C LEU A 224 10.11 -18.34 -7.93
N PRO A 225 10.03 -17.54 -6.82
CA PRO A 225 10.01 -18.07 -5.46
C PRO A 225 8.79 -18.96 -5.18
N ASP A 226 8.89 -19.85 -4.19
CA ASP A 226 7.72 -20.60 -3.69
C ASP A 226 6.67 -19.64 -3.11
N VAL A 227 5.38 -19.99 -3.23
CA VAL A 227 4.27 -19.17 -2.73
C VAL A 227 3.65 -19.81 -1.49
N LEU A 228 3.47 -19.02 -0.43
CA LEU A 228 2.81 -19.43 0.81
C LEU A 228 1.66 -18.46 1.16
N VAL A 229 0.57 -19.00 1.69
CA VAL A 229 -0.52 -18.17 2.26
C VAL A 229 -0.20 -17.76 3.70
N ALA A 230 -0.80 -16.68 4.19
CA ALA A 230 -0.71 -16.25 5.58
C ALA A 230 -1.01 -17.39 6.56
N GLY A 231 -0.37 -17.38 7.72
CA GLY A 231 -0.47 -18.44 8.74
C GLY A 231 0.48 -19.63 8.53
N ARG A 232 1.09 -19.79 7.36
CA ARG A 232 2.07 -20.84 7.10
C ARG A 232 3.47 -20.38 7.55
N PRO A 233 4.27 -21.26 8.21
CA PRO A 233 5.65 -20.91 8.55
C PRO A 233 6.52 -20.84 7.30
N ALA A 234 7.25 -19.73 7.13
CA ALA A 234 8.10 -19.46 5.98
C ALA A 234 9.60 -19.66 6.26
N GLY A 235 9.97 -20.21 7.39
CA GLY A 235 11.34 -20.44 7.83
C GLY A 235 11.57 -19.91 9.23
N GLU A 236 12.84 -19.90 9.64
CA GLU A 236 13.26 -19.40 10.95
C GLU A 236 14.44 -18.44 10.78
N LEU A 237 14.58 -17.50 11.70
CA LEU A 237 15.74 -16.60 11.77
C LEU A 237 17.01 -17.41 11.94
N THR A 238 17.91 -17.37 10.97
CA THR A 238 19.22 -18.05 11.06
C THR A 238 20.19 -17.28 11.95
N ALA A 239 21.33 -17.87 12.30
CA ALA A 239 22.37 -17.19 13.05
C ALA A 239 22.98 -16.02 12.23
N GLU A 240 23.18 -16.24 10.93
CA GLU A 240 23.64 -15.21 9.99
C GLU A 240 22.60 -14.09 9.84
N GLY A 241 21.32 -14.46 9.73
CA GLY A 241 20.21 -13.50 9.66
C GLY A 241 20.09 -12.65 10.93
N ALA A 242 20.27 -13.27 12.10
CA ALA A 242 20.26 -12.54 13.38
C ALA A 242 21.42 -11.53 13.46
N ALA A 243 22.63 -11.94 13.08
CA ALA A 243 23.80 -11.06 13.05
C ALA A 243 23.68 -9.94 11.99
N LEU A 244 22.97 -10.22 10.88
CA LEU A 244 22.70 -9.23 9.85
C LEU A 244 21.66 -8.19 10.30
N LEU A 245 20.60 -8.62 11.01
CA LEU A 245 19.57 -7.72 11.54
C LEU A 245 20.09 -6.89 12.72
N ASP A 246 20.84 -7.54 13.62
CA ASP A 246 21.41 -6.92 14.82
C ASP A 246 22.94 -7.08 14.84
N PRO A 247 23.69 -6.08 14.34
CA PRO A 247 25.16 -6.11 14.38
C PRO A 247 25.76 -6.08 15.80
N THR A 248 24.97 -5.79 16.83
CA THR A 248 25.46 -5.87 18.23
C THR A 248 25.63 -7.31 18.72
N GLY A 249 24.96 -8.27 18.05
CA GLY A 249 24.98 -9.68 18.38
C GLY A 249 24.11 -10.08 19.59
N ALA A 250 23.23 -9.18 20.07
CA ALA A 250 22.32 -9.50 21.16
C ALA A 250 21.14 -10.36 20.70
N LEU A 251 20.69 -10.21 19.46
CA LEU A 251 19.56 -10.95 18.90
C LEU A 251 19.90 -12.43 18.68
N ARG A 252 19.04 -13.31 19.16
CA ARG A 252 19.17 -14.77 19.06
C ARG A 252 18.39 -15.31 17.86
N PRO A 253 18.91 -16.33 17.17
CA PRO A 253 18.19 -17.00 16.08
C PRO A 253 17.00 -17.83 16.59
N GLY A 254 16.17 -18.34 15.66
CA GLY A 254 15.10 -19.30 15.91
C GLY A 254 13.70 -18.71 15.91
N ALA A 255 13.51 -17.39 15.75
CA ALA A 255 12.18 -16.81 15.55
C ALA A 255 11.55 -17.33 14.24
N VAL A 256 10.29 -17.76 14.29
CA VAL A 256 9.56 -18.24 13.10
C VAL A 256 9.23 -17.05 12.19
N PHE A 257 9.34 -17.24 10.88
CA PHE A 257 8.95 -16.22 9.91
C PHE A 257 7.57 -16.47 9.31
N ALA A 258 6.79 -15.37 9.21
CA ALA A 258 5.63 -15.33 8.32
C ALA A 258 6.10 -15.22 6.85
N PRO A 259 5.26 -15.64 5.88
CA PRO A 259 5.52 -15.36 4.47
C PRO A 259 5.69 -13.85 4.25
N PRO A 260 6.73 -13.41 3.53
CA PRO A 260 6.95 -11.98 3.30
C PRO A 260 5.88 -11.42 2.36
N GLU A 261 5.35 -10.24 2.66
CA GLU A 261 4.20 -9.66 1.97
C GLU A 261 4.50 -8.27 1.38
N GLY A 262 3.65 -7.84 0.46
CA GLY A 262 3.64 -6.48 -0.03
C GLY A 262 2.93 -5.52 0.94
N ASP A 263 3.27 -4.23 0.84
CA ASP A 263 2.68 -3.15 1.65
C ASP A 263 1.16 -3.03 1.47
N ALA A 264 0.64 -3.33 0.29
CA ALA A 264 -0.80 -3.37 0.03
C ALA A 264 -1.52 -4.45 0.85
N GLY A 265 -1.00 -5.68 0.89
CA GLY A 265 -1.55 -6.79 1.66
C GLY A 265 -1.51 -6.53 3.17
N THR A 266 -0.40 -6.01 3.68
CA THR A 266 -0.28 -5.66 5.11
C THR A 266 -1.16 -4.47 5.47
N GLY A 267 -1.39 -3.53 4.56
CA GLY A 267 -2.37 -2.46 4.69
C GLY A 267 -3.80 -2.97 4.83
N MET A 268 -4.18 -4.01 4.06
CA MET A 268 -5.49 -4.67 4.20
C MET A 268 -5.65 -5.34 5.56
N VAL A 269 -4.59 -5.97 6.08
CA VAL A 269 -4.59 -6.54 7.44
C VAL A 269 -4.75 -5.45 8.49
N ALA A 270 -4.01 -4.35 8.36
CA ALA A 270 -4.05 -3.23 9.28
C ALA A 270 -5.42 -2.51 9.34
N THR A 271 -6.23 -2.66 8.29
CA THR A 271 -7.57 -2.06 8.19
C THR A 271 -8.71 -3.06 8.33
N HIS A 272 -8.43 -4.35 8.59
CA HIS A 272 -9.43 -5.43 8.64
C HIS A 272 -10.27 -5.55 7.35
N SER A 273 -9.65 -5.35 6.20
CA SER A 273 -10.32 -5.36 4.89
C SER A 273 -9.94 -6.58 4.03
N VAL A 274 -9.85 -7.75 4.64
CA VAL A 274 -9.43 -9.01 3.99
C VAL A 274 -10.58 -9.93 3.61
N ALA A 275 -11.80 -9.64 4.07
CA ALA A 275 -12.99 -10.45 3.76
C ALA A 275 -13.59 -10.08 2.39
N PRO A 276 -14.20 -11.03 1.66
CA PRO A 276 -14.94 -10.74 0.44
C PRO A 276 -15.99 -9.62 0.66
N ARG A 277 -16.17 -8.77 -0.35
CA ARG A 277 -17.08 -7.61 -0.33
C ARG A 277 -16.66 -6.48 0.62
N THR A 278 -15.46 -6.57 1.17
CA THR A 278 -14.84 -5.44 1.87
C THR A 278 -13.68 -4.88 1.05
N GLY A 279 -13.29 -3.68 1.37
CA GLY A 279 -12.11 -3.08 0.76
C GLY A 279 -11.50 -2.01 1.64
N ASN A 280 -10.34 -1.49 1.22
CA ASN A 280 -9.76 -0.32 1.84
C ASN A 280 -9.43 0.77 0.83
N VAL A 281 -9.44 2.01 1.30
CA VAL A 281 -8.93 3.18 0.58
C VAL A 281 -7.78 3.77 1.39
N SER A 282 -6.64 3.89 0.74
CA SER A 282 -5.51 4.67 1.25
C SER A 282 -5.44 5.99 0.50
N ALA A 283 -5.56 7.11 1.21
CA ALA A 283 -5.52 8.45 0.63
C ALA A 283 -4.35 9.26 1.18
N GLY A 284 -3.33 9.39 0.35
CA GLY A 284 -2.12 10.16 0.58
C GLY A 284 -1.78 11.04 -0.63
N THR A 285 -0.52 11.07 -1.04
CA THR A 285 -0.06 11.72 -2.30
C THR A 285 -0.75 11.11 -3.51
N SER A 286 -0.85 9.79 -3.54
CA SER A 286 -1.74 9.01 -4.43
C SER A 286 -2.97 8.53 -3.65
N ILE A 287 -3.97 8.02 -4.37
CA ILE A 287 -5.12 7.35 -3.75
C ILE A 287 -5.36 6.02 -4.45
N PHE A 288 -5.58 4.97 -3.66
CA PHE A 288 -5.94 3.68 -4.22
C PHE A 288 -7.03 3.00 -3.38
N ALA A 289 -7.84 2.20 -4.04
CA ALA A 289 -8.82 1.31 -3.40
C ALA A 289 -8.49 -0.14 -3.74
N MET A 290 -8.63 -1.01 -2.75
CA MET A 290 -8.53 -2.45 -2.91
C MET A 290 -9.84 -3.08 -2.49
N VAL A 291 -10.43 -3.91 -3.33
CA VAL A 291 -11.72 -4.58 -3.08
C VAL A 291 -11.54 -6.08 -3.19
N VAL A 292 -11.87 -6.81 -2.13
CA VAL A 292 -11.81 -8.28 -2.11
C VAL A 292 -13.00 -8.84 -2.88
N LEU A 293 -12.71 -9.61 -3.92
CA LEU A 293 -13.69 -10.14 -4.85
C LEU A 293 -14.28 -11.46 -4.33
N GLU A 294 -15.60 -11.64 -4.53
CA GLU A 294 -16.28 -12.93 -4.28
C GLU A 294 -16.07 -13.93 -5.42
N ARG A 295 -15.73 -13.44 -6.60
CA ARG A 295 -15.56 -14.21 -7.83
C ARG A 295 -14.60 -13.49 -8.78
N PRO A 296 -13.94 -14.21 -9.70
CA PRO A 296 -13.12 -13.58 -10.73
C PRO A 296 -13.93 -12.58 -11.58
N LEU A 297 -13.27 -11.55 -12.09
CA LEU A 297 -13.85 -10.65 -13.08
C LEU A 297 -14.06 -11.37 -14.41
N THR A 298 -15.03 -10.92 -15.22
CA THR A 298 -15.38 -11.54 -16.49
C THR A 298 -14.60 -10.97 -17.67
N GLY A 299 -14.07 -9.74 -17.54
CA GLY A 299 -13.35 -9.02 -18.58
C GLY A 299 -11.91 -8.65 -18.19
N VAL A 300 -11.13 -8.23 -19.19
CA VAL A 300 -9.84 -7.59 -19.00
C VAL A 300 -10.08 -6.08 -18.84
N HIS A 301 -9.66 -5.53 -17.74
CA HIS A 301 -9.81 -4.12 -17.42
C HIS A 301 -8.44 -3.52 -17.15
N HIS A 302 -8.00 -2.58 -17.99
CA HIS A 302 -6.70 -1.92 -17.85
C HIS A 302 -6.66 -0.90 -16.70
N GLU A 303 -7.84 -0.53 -16.19
CA GLU A 303 -8.02 0.35 -15.04
C GLU A 303 -7.82 -0.37 -13.70
N LEU A 304 -7.75 -1.71 -13.71
CA LEU A 304 -7.69 -2.56 -12.53
C LEU A 304 -6.44 -3.41 -12.53
N ASP A 305 -5.78 -3.46 -11.39
CA ASP A 305 -4.75 -4.46 -11.12
C ASP A 305 -5.36 -5.61 -10.29
N LEU A 306 -5.12 -6.84 -10.72
CA LEU A 306 -5.58 -8.02 -10.00
C LEU A 306 -4.46 -8.57 -9.14
N VAL A 307 -4.61 -8.44 -7.83
CA VAL A 307 -3.68 -8.98 -6.82
C VAL A 307 -4.44 -9.89 -5.86
N THR A 308 -3.83 -10.30 -4.75
CA THR A 308 -4.53 -11.10 -3.74
C THR A 308 -4.37 -10.54 -2.34
N THR A 309 -5.26 -10.94 -1.42
CA THR A 309 -5.04 -10.80 0.02
C THR A 309 -3.89 -11.71 0.47
N PRO A 310 -3.30 -11.51 1.66
CA PRO A 310 -2.35 -12.47 2.23
C PRO A 310 -2.91 -13.89 2.44
N ALA A 311 -4.24 -14.05 2.42
CA ALA A 311 -4.92 -15.34 2.45
C ALA A 311 -5.15 -15.96 1.06
N GLY A 312 -4.85 -15.23 -0.02
CA GLY A 312 -4.96 -15.68 -1.42
C GLY A 312 -6.33 -15.45 -2.06
N ASP A 313 -7.19 -14.62 -1.45
CA ASP A 313 -8.45 -14.22 -2.05
C ASP A 313 -8.20 -13.10 -3.06
N ALA A 314 -8.88 -13.15 -4.21
CA ALA A 314 -8.66 -12.20 -5.29
C ALA A 314 -9.04 -10.77 -4.87
N VAL A 315 -8.24 -9.81 -5.27
CA VAL A 315 -8.44 -8.38 -5.01
C VAL A 315 -8.32 -7.61 -6.31
N ALA A 316 -9.29 -6.73 -6.55
CA ALA A 316 -9.17 -5.70 -7.57
C ALA A 316 -8.68 -4.40 -6.94
N MET A 317 -7.59 -3.86 -7.47
CA MET A 317 -7.00 -2.60 -7.05
C MET A 317 -7.24 -1.54 -8.11
N VAL A 318 -7.86 -0.43 -7.70
CA VAL A 318 -7.94 0.82 -8.45
C VAL A 318 -6.85 1.74 -7.94
N HIS A 319 -5.88 2.10 -8.77
CA HIS A 319 -4.76 2.95 -8.38
C HIS A 319 -4.76 4.26 -9.17
N CYS A 320 -4.84 5.39 -8.45
CA CYS A 320 -4.76 6.73 -9.01
C CYS A 320 -3.46 7.40 -8.56
N ASN A 321 -2.71 7.95 -9.50
CA ASN A 321 -1.44 8.62 -9.21
C ASN A 321 -1.62 9.90 -8.40
N ASN A 322 -2.79 10.53 -8.51
CA ASN A 322 -3.10 11.84 -7.95
C ASN A 322 -4.11 11.72 -6.80
N GLY A 323 -3.65 11.95 -5.58
CA GLY A 323 -4.46 11.95 -4.37
C GLY A 323 -4.65 13.35 -3.78
N ALA A 324 -4.24 13.55 -2.54
CA ALA A 324 -4.52 14.73 -1.75
C ALA A 324 -3.50 15.89 -1.90
N SER A 325 -2.48 15.76 -2.75
CA SER A 325 -1.39 16.74 -2.81
C SER A 325 -1.86 18.15 -3.22
N GLU A 326 -2.82 18.26 -4.15
CA GLU A 326 -3.39 19.54 -4.57
C GLU A 326 -4.15 20.24 -3.43
N LEU A 327 -4.78 19.49 -2.51
CA LEU A 327 -5.42 20.05 -1.33
C LEU A 327 -4.44 20.80 -0.42
N ALA A 328 -3.19 20.32 -0.33
CA ALA A 328 -2.15 20.98 0.44
C ALA A 328 -1.76 22.35 -0.17
N ALA A 329 -1.73 22.46 -1.49
CA ALA A 329 -1.48 23.73 -2.18
C ALA A 329 -2.61 24.74 -1.91
N TRP A 330 -3.86 24.32 -1.95
CA TRP A 330 -5.00 25.16 -1.60
C TRP A 330 -4.99 25.59 -0.14
N ALA A 331 -4.71 24.66 0.79
CA ALA A 331 -4.60 24.99 2.22
C ALA A 331 -3.47 26.01 2.45
N ALA A 332 -2.31 25.85 1.80
CA ALA A 332 -1.22 26.82 1.89
C ALA A 332 -1.63 28.20 1.34
N MET A 333 -2.38 28.27 0.24
CA MET A 333 -2.89 29.52 -0.32
C MET A 333 -3.86 30.23 0.65
N PHE A 334 -4.81 29.52 1.24
CA PHE A 334 -5.77 30.09 2.21
C PHE A 334 -5.07 30.51 3.51
N GLY A 335 -4.10 29.71 4.00
CA GLY A 335 -3.25 30.09 5.13
C GLY A 335 -2.42 31.33 4.83
N GLY A 336 -1.88 31.46 3.61
CA GLY A 336 -1.18 32.65 3.14
C GLY A 336 -2.08 33.90 3.09
N PHE A 337 -3.34 33.75 2.66
CA PHE A 337 -4.32 34.84 2.72
C PHE A 337 -4.58 35.28 4.18
N SER A 338 -4.78 34.34 5.09
CA SER A 338 -4.97 34.61 6.51
C SER A 338 -3.78 35.39 7.10
N ALA A 339 -2.56 34.92 6.83
CA ALA A 339 -1.33 35.61 7.28
C ALA A 339 -1.20 37.02 6.69
N ALA A 340 -1.52 37.23 5.40
CA ALA A 340 -1.53 38.54 4.76
C ALA A 340 -2.57 39.49 5.38
N SER A 341 -3.66 38.95 5.93
CA SER A 341 -4.70 39.72 6.66
C SER A 341 -4.33 39.97 8.12
N GLY A 342 -3.16 39.56 8.59
CA GLY A 342 -2.67 39.72 9.93
C GLY A 342 -3.06 38.63 10.93
N GLN A 343 -3.61 37.53 10.45
CA GLN A 343 -3.99 36.37 11.28
C GLN A 343 -3.13 35.17 10.90
N THR A 344 -2.29 34.68 11.80
CA THR A 344 -1.53 33.45 11.59
C THR A 344 -2.32 32.26 12.15
N ILE A 345 -2.69 31.32 11.31
CA ILE A 345 -3.40 30.09 11.65
C ILE A 345 -2.45 28.92 11.33
N ASP A 346 -2.38 27.93 12.22
CA ASP A 346 -1.59 26.72 11.96
C ASP A 346 -2.24 25.88 10.85
N SER A 347 -1.42 25.03 10.21
CA SER A 347 -1.83 24.25 9.05
C SER A 347 -3.01 23.32 9.33
N ASP A 348 -3.03 22.65 10.49
CA ASP A 348 -4.08 21.70 10.82
C ASP A 348 -5.42 22.42 10.99
N THR A 349 -5.42 23.58 11.66
CA THR A 349 -6.62 24.43 11.76
C THR A 349 -7.10 24.92 10.39
N VAL A 350 -6.19 25.27 9.46
CA VAL A 350 -6.58 25.64 8.08
C VAL A 350 -7.30 24.48 7.40
N PHE A 351 -6.76 23.26 7.48
CA PHE A 351 -7.41 22.08 6.92
C PHE A 351 -8.79 21.84 7.54
N ASP A 352 -8.91 21.88 8.85
CA ASP A 352 -10.18 21.65 9.55
C ASP A 352 -11.25 22.66 9.15
N VAL A 353 -10.91 23.94 9.04
CA VAL A 353 -11.83 25.00 8.60
C VAL A 353 -12.27 24.75 7.15
N LEU A 354 -11.34 24.47 6.24
CA LEU A 354 -11.64 24.27 4.83
C LEU A 354 -12.46 23.01 4.61
N PHE A 355 -12.14 21.91 5.27
CA PHE A 355 -12.86 20.64 5.12
C PHE A 355 -14.26 20.74 5.73
N THR A 356 -14.40 21.33 6.91
CA THR A 356 -15.71 21.57 7.54
C THR A 356 -16.59 22.47 6.66
N ALA A 357 -16.02 23.50 6.03
CA ALA A 357 -16.77 24.37 5.11
C ALA A 357 -17.36 23.59 3.92
N ALA A 358 -16.70 22.52 3.45
CA ALA A 358 -17.21 21.68 2.35
C ALA A 358 -18.55 21.00 2.67
N LEU A 359 -18.86 20.77 3.95
CA LEU A 359 -20.14 20.16 4.38
C LEU A 359 -21.35 21.04 4.06
N GLU A 360 -21.16 22.36 4.01
CA GLU A 360 -22.21 23.35 3.68
C GLU A 360 -22.37 23.54 2.17
N GLY A 361 -21.54 22.88 1.36
CA GLY A 361 -21.60 22.95 -0.10
C GLY A 361 -22.83 22.23 -0.64
N GLU A 362 -23.25 22.64 -1.84
CA GLU A 362 -24.30 21.95 -2.57
C GLU A 362 -23.87 20.56 -2.98
N ALA A 363 -24.83 19.62 -3.01
CA ALA A 363 -24.55 18.21 -3.20
C ALA A 363 -23.70 17.89 -4.45
N ASP A 364 -23.85 18.69 -5.51
CA ASP A 364 -23.09 18.59 -6.77
C ASP A 364 -21.92 19.58 -6.86
N ALA A 365 -21.49 20.14 -5.73
CA ALA A 365 -20.47 21.19 -5.63
C ALA A 365 -20.83 22.49 -6.37
N GLY A 366 -22.12 22.79 -6.51
CA GLY A 366 -22.64 24.03 -7.13
C GLY A 366 -22.21 24.23 -8.58
N GLY A 367 -21.99 23.17 -9.33
CA GLY A 367 -21.53 23.21 -10.72
C GLY A 367 -20.03 23.44 -10.92
N LEU A 368 -19.22 23.46 -9.87
CA LEU A 368 -17.76 23.53 -9.97
C LEU A 368 -17.17 22.15 -10.27
N LEU A 369 -16.06 22.13 -11.02
CA LEU A 369 -15.23 20.94 -11.24
C LEU A 369 -13.81 21.22 -10.79
N ALA A 370 -13.16 20.23 -10.18
CA ALA A 370 -11.77 20.26 -9.83
C ALA A 370 -11.07 19.00 -10.35
N TYR A 371 -9.93 19.20 -10.99
CA TYR A 371 -9.00 18.15 -11.41
C TYR A 371 -7.71 18.34 -10.62
N ASN A 372 -7.32 17.31 -9.87
CA ASN A 372 -6.15 17.34 -8.98
C ASN A 372 -4.91 16.71 -9.62
N HIS A 373 -4.85 16.63 -10.95
CA HIS A 373 -3.83 15.90 -11.69
C HIS A 373 -2.51 16.69 -11.73
N LEU A 374 -1.61 16.39 -10.82
CA LEU A 374 -0.22 16.89 -10.80
C LEU A 374 0.71 16.06 -11.69
N SER A 375 0.29 14.84 -12.04
CA SER A 375 1.00 13.89 -12.90
C SER A 375 0.02 13.17 -13.82
N GLY A 376 0.53 12.34 -14.73
CA GLY A 376 -0.30 11.49 -15.58
C GLY A 376 -1.24 10.60 -14.76
N GLU A 377 -2.43 10.34 -15.32
CA GLU A 377 -3.49 9.57 -14.66
C GLU A 377 -4.09 8.55 -15.65
N PRO A 378 -3.62 7.29 -15.62
CA PRO A 378 -4.02 6.27 -16.60
C PRO A 378 -5.52 6.01 -16.66
N ILE A 379 -6.22 6.01 -15.50
CA ILE A 379 -7.68 5.80 -15.45
C ILE A 379 -8.44 6.93 -16.18
N ALA A 380 -7.88 8.14 -16.17
CA ALA A 380 -8.43 9.28 -16.91
C ALA A 380 -7.89 9.40 -18.35
N GLY A 381 -6.99 8.48 -18.79
CA GLY A 381 -6.36 8.52 -20.10
C GLY A 381 -5.32 9.64 -20.26
N LEU A 382 -4.75 10.14 -19.18
CA LEU A 382 -3.81 11.26 -19.15
C LEU A 382 -2.37 10.77 -19.05
N VAL A 383 -1.50 11.21 -19.95
CA VAL A 383 -0.04 10.94 -19.89
C VAL A 383 0.69 11.96 -18.99
N GLU A 384 0.15 13.17 -18.87
CA GLU A 384 0.56 14.22 -17.95
C GLU A 384 -0.67 14.84 -17.30
N GLY A 385 -0.51 15.58 -16.20
CA GLY A 385 -1.60 16.28 -15.52
C GLY A 385 -1.46 17.80 -15.58
N ARG A 386 -2.61 18.47 -15.42
CA ARG A 386 -2.71 19.94 -15.21
C ARG A 386 -3.77 20.19 -14.15
N PRO A 387 -3.41 20.60 -12.92
CA PRO A 387 -4.43 20.92 -11.93
C PRO A 387 -5.34 22.04 -12.43
N LEU A 388 -6.65 21.79 -12.47
CA LEU A 388 -7.63 22.73 -13.01
C LEU A 388 -8.82 22.91 -12.10
N VAL A 389 -9.32 24.15 -12.04
CA VAL A 389 -10.67 24.43 -11.53
C VAL A 389 -11.49 25.01 -12.67
N VAL A 390 -12.57 24.31 -13.03
CA VAL A 390 -13.43 24.68 -14.15
C VAL A 390 -14.82 25.05 -13.66
N ARG A 391 -15.40 26.12 -14.19
CA ARG A 391 -16.76 26.54 -13.89
C ARG A 391 -17.44 27.19 -15.10
N THR A 392 -18.77 27.11 -15.12
CA THR A 392 -19.63 27.83 -16.07
C THR A 392 -20.17 29.13 -15.44
N PRO A 393 -20.71 30.09 -16.21
CA PRO A 393 -21.21 31.33 -15.65
C PRO A 393 -22.36 31.18 -14.64
N ASP A 394 -23.09 30.08 -14.68
CA ASP A 394 -24.20 29.73 -13.80
C ASP A 394 -23.80 28.94 -12.56
N SER A 395 -22.52 28.50 -12.45
CA SER A 395 -22.01 27.82 -11.28
C SER A 395 -21.90 28.76 -10.07
N ARG A 396 -22.06 28.20 -8.87
CA ARG A 396 -22.04 28.98 -7.62
C ARG A 396 -20.67 28.85 -6.93
N LEU A 397 -19.84 29.85 -7.14
CA LEU A 397 -18.50 29.93 -6.52
C LEU A 397 -18.63 30.45 -5.08
N THR A 398 -18.65 29.54 -4.12
CA THR A 398 -18.54 29.79 -2.68
C THR A 398 -17.38 28.97 -2.11
N LEU A 399 -16.88 29.32 -0.92
CA LEU A 399 -15.85 28.52 -0.26
C LEU A 399 -16.32 27.06 -0.07
N ALA A 400 -17.57 26.87 0.35
CA ALA A 400 -18.16 25.56 0.59
C ALA A 400 -18.19 24.70 -0.67
N ASN A 401 -18.72 25.25 -1.79
CA ASN A 401 -18.78 24.55 -3.07
C ASN A 401 -17.36 24.30 -3.64
N PHE A 402 -16.46 25.27 -3.48
CA PHE A 402 -15.08 25.13 -3.93
C PHE A 402 -14.39 23.98 -3.22
N MET A 403 -14.45 23.93 -1.89
CA MET A 403 -13.79 22.89 -1.12
C MET A 403 -14.43 21.51 -1.31
N ARG A 404 -15.77 21.47 -1.49
CA ARG A 404 -16.45 20.23 -1.86
C ARG A 404 -15.99 19.73 -3.25
N ALA A 405 -15.85 20.63 -4.22
CA ALA A 405 -15.32 20.27 -5.54
C ALA A 405 -13.86 19.75 -5.46
N GLN A 406 -13.02 20.34 -4.62
CA GLN A 406 -11.65 19.86 -4.41
C GLN A 406 -11.62 18.44 -3.81
N LEU A 407 -12.43 18.15 -2.79
CA LEU A 407 -12.56 16.82 -2.21
C LEU A 407 -13.14 15.81 -3.22
N TYR A 408 -14.14 16.21 -3.98
CA TYR A 408 -14.71 15.41 -5.06
C TYR A 408 -13.70 15.15 -6.19
N GLY A 409 -12.80 16.09 -6.49
CA GLY A 409 -11.71 15.91 -7.45
C GLY A 409 -10.77 14.77 -7.05
N VAL A 410 -10.46 14.65 -5.75
CA VAL A 410 -9.65 13.53 -5.24
C VAL A 410 -10.34 12.18 -5.46
N PHE A 411 -11.67 12.12 -5.30
CA PHE A 411 -12.43 10.88 -5.47
C PHE A 411 -12.90 10.64 -6.91
N GLY A 412 -12.81 11.63 -7.80
CA GLY A 412 -13.34 11.56 -9.16
C GLY A 412 -12.73 10.41 -9.97
N THR A 413 -11.41 10.38 -10.07
CA THR A 413 -10.71 9.31 -10.81
C THR A 413 -10.87 7.95 -10.12
N LEU A 414 -10.82 7.89 -8.79
CA LEU A 414 -11.08 6.67 -8.03
C LEU A 414 -12.47 6.11 -8.36
N ALA A 415 -13.50 6.97 -8.38
CA ALA A 415 -14.86 6.58 -8.70
C ALA A 415 -14.99 6.06 -10.14
N LEU A 416 -14.24 6.61 -11.11
CA LEU A 416 -14.21 6.08 -12.48
C LEU A 416 -13.71 4.64 -12.51
N GLY A 417 -12.64 4.34 -11.79
CA GLY A 417 -12.14 2.97 -11.66
C GLY A 417 -13.12 2.05 -10.91
N MET A 418 -13.74 2.53 -9.84
CA MET A 418 -14.74 1.76 -9.08
C MET A 418 -16.00 1.45 -9.89
N GLN A 419 -16.37 2.29 -10.88
CA GLN A 419 -17.47 2.01 -11.79
C GLN A 419 -17.20 0.79 -12.69
N VAL A 420 -15.94 0.46 -12.97
CA VAL A 420 -15.57 -0.79 -13.68
C VAL A 420 -15.98 -1.99 -12.83
N LEU A 421 -15.73 -1.97 -11.52
CA LEU A 421 -16.14 -3.03 -10.59
C LEU A 421 -17.67 -3.12 -10.47
N ALA A 422 -18.36 -1.99 -10.44
CA ALA A 422 -19.82 -1.96 -10.46
C ALA A 422 -20.38 -2.58 -11.74
N GLY A 423 -19.77 -2.32 -12.91
CA GLY A 423 -20.10 -2.95 -14.19
C GLY A 423 -19.91 -4.47 -14.19
N GLU A 424 -18.96 -4.98 -13.43
CA GLU A 424 -18.75 -6.40 -13.19
C GLU A 424 -19.68 -6.98 -12.10
N ASN A 425 -20.61 -6.18 -11.56
CA ASN A 425 -21.49 -6.53 -10.44
C ASN A 425 -20.73 -6.97 -9.18
N VAL A 426 -19.60 -6.36 -8.90
CA VAL A 426 -18.88 -6.54 -7.64
C VAL A 426 -19.65 -5.82 -6.54
N ALA A 427 -20.07 -6.56 -5.52
CA ALA A 427 -20.74 -5.99 -4.36
C ALA A 427 -19.71 -5.47 -3.34
N LEU A 428 -20.02 -4.34 -2.71
CA LEU A 428 -19.20 -3.74 -1.67
C LEU A 428 -20.07 -3.47 -0.44
N ASP A 429 -19.81 -4.22 0.64
CA ASP A 429 -20.56 -4.05 1.90
C ASP A 429 -19.97 -2.95 2.77
N ARG A 430 -18.64 -2.78 2.71
CA ARG A 430 -17.92 -1.80 3.52
C ARG A 430 -16.57 -1.46 2.93
N MET A 431 -16.20 -0.18 3.01
CA MET A 431 -14.87 0.32 2.71
C MET A 431 -14.20 0.83 3.99
N PHE A 432 -12.98 0.41 4.25
CA PHE A 432 -12.15 0.95 5.32
C PHE A 432 -11.24 2.02 4.75
N ALA A 433 -11.21 3.20 5.37
CA ALA A 433 -10.43 4.33 4.88
C ALA A 433 -9.33 4.72 5.86
N HIS A 434 -8.17 5.07 5.34
CA HIS A 434 -7.04 5.56 6.12
C HIS A 434 -6.19 6.57 5.33
N GLY A 435 -5.28 7.26 6.03
CA GLY A 435 -4.41 8.28 5.45
C GLY A 435 -4.76 9.69 5.90
N GLY A 436 -3.90 10.64 5.52
CA GLY A 436 -3.98 12.02 5.99
C GLY A 436 -5.28 12.75 5.67
N LEU A 437 -5.96 12.35 4.58
CA LEU A 437 -7.23 12.94 4.16
C LEU A 437 -8.36 12.75 5.18
N PHE A 438 -8.29 11.71 6.01
CA PHE A 438 -9.34 11.35 6.98
C PHE A 438 -9.08 11.89 8.39
N ARG A 439 -8.08 12.77 8.58
CA ARG A 439 -7.77 13.37 9.89
C ARG A 439 -8.88 14.28 10.41
N THR A 440 -9.50 15.08 9.53
CA THR A 440 -10.69 15.86 9.91
C THR A 440 -11.89 14.92 9.96
N ALA A 441 -12.34 14.60 11.19
CA ALA A 441 -13.32 13.58 11.46
C ALA A 441 -14.61 13.76 10.64
N GLY A 442 -15.07 12.70 10.02
CA GLY A 442 -16.36 12.59 9.34
C GLY A 442 -16.46 13.26 7.97
N VAL A 443 -15.59 14.21 7.60
CA VAL A 443 -15.77 15.01 6.38
C VAL A 443 -15.43 14.22 5.12
N ALA A 444 -14.16 13.89 4.92
CA ALA A 444 -13.72 13.12 3.75
C ALA A 444 -14.37 11.73 3.73
N GLN A 445 -14.61 11.15 4.88
CA GLN A 445 -15.32 9.89 5.06
C GLN A 445 -16.76 9.95 4.50
N ARG A 446 -17.52 11.00 4.82
CA ARG A 446 -18.86 11.22 4.29
C ARG A 446 -18.86 11.35 2.77
N PHE A 447 -17.96 12.15 2.21
CA PHE A 447 -17.90 12.35 0.77
C PHE A 447 -17.43 11.10 0.03
N LEU A 448 -16.52 10.31 0.63
CA LEU A 448 -16.13 9.02 0.08
C LEU A 448 -17.31 8.03 0.11
N ALA A 449 -18.08 7.98 1.21
CA ALA A 449 -19.29 7.15 1.29
C ALA A 449 -20.30 7.50 0.19
N GLY A 450 -20.52 8.80 -0.06
CA GLY A 450 -21.37 9.26 -1.17
C GLY A 450 -20.79 8.94 -2.55
N ALA A 451 -19.45 8.99 -2.71
CA ALA A 451 -18.80 8.69 -3.98
C ALA A 451 -18.82 7.19 -4.34
N LEU A 452 -18.78 6.30 -3.34
CA LEU A 452 -18.76 4.85 -3.52
C LEU A 452 -20.15 4.20 -3.38
N ASP A 453 -21.15 4.93 -2.91
CA ASP A 453 -22.48 4.42 -2.50
C ASP A 453 -22.35 3.21 -1.56
N ALA A 454 -21.42 3.31 -0.60
CA ALA A 454 -21.09 2.23 0.35
C ALA A 454 -20.69 2.81 1.73
N PRO A 455 -20.94 2.08 2.82
CA PRO A 455 -20.46 2.46 4.14
C PRO A 455 -18.96 2.60 4.19
N VAL A 456 -18.44 3.69 4.76
CA VAL A 456 -17.02 3.94 4.97
C VAL A 456 -16.70 3.95 6.46
N SER A 457 -15.72 3.15 6.87
CA SER A 457 -15.26 3.03 8.24
C SER A 457 -13.83 3.55 8.38
N VAL A 458 -13.55 4.25 9.46
CA VAL A 458 -12.19 4.68 9.86
C VAL A 458 -11.93 4.10 11.24
N ALA A 459 -10.73 3.55 11.46
CA ALA A 459 -10.29 3.03 12.74
C ALA A 459 -9.32 3.97 13.43
N ASP A 460 -9.43 4.10 14.75
CA ASP A 460 -8.52 4.92 15.57
C ASP A 460 -7.08 4.37 15.61
N THR A 461 -6.87 3.09 15.25
CA THR A 461 -5.62 2.35 15.46
C THR A 461 -4.67 2.33 14.26
N ALA A 462 -4.99 3.00 13.15
CA ALA A 462 -4.24 2.91 11.89
C ALA A 462 -2.89 3.68 11.86
N SER A 463 -2.29 4.03 13.02
CA SER A 463 -1.12 4.90 13.06
C SER A 463 0.20 4.27 12.56
N GLU A 464 0.38 2.94 12.71
CA GLU A 464 1.64 2.25 12.39
C GLU A 464 1.62 1.51 11.04
N GLY A 465 0.48 1.45 10.37
CA GLY A 465 0.33 1.00 8.99
C GLY A 465 0.83 -0.42 8.72
N GLY A 466 1.59 -0.60 7.62
CA GLY A 466 2.02 -1.91 7.15
C GLY A 466 2.97 -2.65 8.08
N ALA A 467 3.83 -1.96 8.84
CA ALA A 467 4.70 -2.62 9.82
C ALA A 467 3.91 -3.32 10.93
N TRP A 468 2.84 -2.69 11.43
CA TRP A 468 1.93 -3.32 12.38
C TRP A 468 1.15 -4.47 11.73
N GLY A 469 0.61 -4.26 10.53
CA GLY A 469 -0.08 -5.32 9.77
C GLY A 469 0.82 -6.54 9.54
N MET A 470 2.12 -6.33 9.28
CA MET A 470 3.09 -7.42 9.14
C MET A 470 3.39 -8.11 10.49
N ALA A 471 3.46 -7.37 11.60
CA ALA A 471 3.60 -7.96 12.93
C ALA A 471 2.38 -8.82 13.31
N VAL A 472 1.18 -8.38 12.92
CA VAL A 472 -0.08 -9.16 13.08
C VAL A 472 -0.03 -10.44 12.25
N LEU A 473 0.41 -10.38 10.98
CA LEU A 473 0.62 -11.58 10.15
C LEU A 473 1.67 -12.53 10.75
N ALA A 474 2.73 -11.99 11.35
CA ALA A 474 3.70 -12.79 12.08
C ALA A 474 3.07 -13.49 13.30
N SER A 475 2.21 -12.80 14.05
CA SER A 475 1.47 -13.39 15.17
C SER A 475 0.47 -14.45 14.75
N PHE A 476 0.00 -14.40 13.51
CA PHE A 476 -0.98 -15.36 12.95
C PHE A 476 -0.33 -16.69 12.53
N VAL A 477 1.00 -16.79 12.46
CA VAL A 477 1.67 -18.03 12.07
C VAL A 477 1.32 -19.17 13.01
N GLY A 478 0.79 -20.26 12.44
CA GLY A 478 0.35 -21.46 13.18
C GLY A 478 -1.07 -21.38 13.74
N ASP A 479 -1.81 -20.29 13.53
CA ASP A 479 -3.25 -20.23 13.85
C ASP A 479 -4.05 -21.02 12.80
N GLU A 480 -5.02 -21.82 13.23
CA GLU A 480 -5.83 -22.66 12.34
C GLU A 480 -7.08 -21.96 11.80
N ARG A 481 -7.43 -20.78 12.33
CA ARG A 481 -8.58 -19.98 11.88
C ARG A 481 -8.30 -19.37 10.51
N SER A 482 -9.34 -18.88 9.83
CA SER A 482 -9.14 -17.96 8.70
C SER A 482 -8.54 -16.65 9.18
N LEU A 483 -7.79 -15.95 8.29
CA LEU A 483 -7.20 -14.66 8.62
C LEU A 483 -8.28 -13.65 9.07
N ASP A 484 -9.43 -13.58 8.36
CA ASP A 484 -10.54 -12.72 8.76
C ASP A 484 -11.06 -13.04 10.16
N ALA A 485 -11.27 -14.32 10.49
CA ALA A 485 -11.73 -14.72 11.82
C ALA A 485 -10.70 -14.36 12.91
N TYR A 486 -9.41 -14.54 12.64
CA TYR A 486 -8.35 -14.14 13.56
C TYR A 486 -8.35 -12.62 13.79
N LEU A 487 -8.44 -11.84 12.71
CA LEU A 487 -8.49 -10.38 12.81
C LEU A 487 -9.72 -9.93 13.60
N ARG A 488 -10.91 -10.42 13.26
CA ARG A 488 -12.16 -10.05 13.92
C ARG A 488 -12.17 -10.41 15.40
N ASP A 489 -11.80 -11.66 15.74
CA ASP A 489 -12.04 -12.23 17.06
C ASP A 489 -10.87 -12.00 18.04
N THR A 490 -9.69 -11.60 17.53
CA THR A 490 -8.48 -11.37 18.35
C THR A 490 -7.96 -9.95 18.21
N VAL A 491 -7.65 -9.53 16.99
CA VAL A 491 -6.92 -8.26 16.75
C VAL A 491 -7.86 -7.07 16.93
N PHE A 492 -9.05 -7.14 16.33
CA PHE A 492 -10.03 -6.05 16.32
C PHE A 492 -11.23 -6.30 17.24
N ALA A 493 -11.16 -7.31 18.12
CA ALA A 493 -12.27 -7.67 19.02
C ALA A 493 -12.75 -6.51 19.91
N ALA A 494 -11.86 -5.59 20.30
CA ALA A 494 -12.16 -4.41 21.09
C ALA A 494 -12.13 -3.09 20.28
N ALA A 495 -11.86 -3.16 18.97
CA ALA A 495 -11.73 -1.96 18.14
C ALA A 495 -13.10 -1.31 17.88
N VAL A 496 -13.13 0.01 17.97
CA VAL A 496 -14.30 0.81 17.60
C VAL A 496 -14.04 1.41 16.23
N PHE A 497 -14.94 1.15 15.30
CA PHE A 497 -14.90 1.75 13.96
C PHE A 497 -15.97 2.84 13.88
N GLU A 498 -15.56 4.05 13.56
CA GLU A 498 -16.50 5.08 13.16
C GLU A 498 -16.93 4.80 11.72
N THR A 499 -18.22 4.52 11.53
CA THR A 499 -18.79 4.21 10.21
C THR A 499 -19.76 5.31 9.80
N VAL A 500 -19.61 5.77 8.57
CA VAL A 500 -20.54 6.70 7.93
C VAL A 500 -21.22 5.98 6.77
N ASP A 501 -22.54 5.89 6.84
CA ASP A 501 -23.37 5.37 5.75
C ASP A 501 -23.51 6.39 4.62
N PRO A 502 -23.70 5.97 3.36
CA PRO A 502 -23.92 6.90 2.25
C PRO A 502 -25.25 7.65 2.42
N ASP A 503 -25.19 8.99 2.31
CA ASP A 503 -26.38 9.84 2.26
C ASP A 503 -26.91 9.91 0.83
N ALA A 504 -28.20 9.67 0.62
CA ALA A 504 -28.80 9.63 -0.72
C ALA A 504 -28.64 10.96 -1.50
N THR A 505 -28.59 12.11 -0.79
CA THR A 505 -28.37 13.41 -1.41
C THR A 505 -26.94 13.55 -1.90
N ASP A 506 -25.96 13.09 -1.09
CA ASP A 506 -24.54 13.12 -1.45
C ASP A 506 -24.25 12.14 -2.60
N VAL A 507 -24.86 10.94 -2.60
CA VAL A 507 -24.76 9.97 -3.70
C VAL A 507 -25.26 10.56 -5.02
N ALA A 508 -26.47 11.12 -5.04
CA ALA A 508 -27.05 11.75 -6.24
C ALA A 508 -26.26 12.99 -6.69
N GLY A 509 -25.78 13.79 -5.73
CA GLY A 509 -24.97 14.97 -6.00
C GLY A 509 -23.60 14.60 -6.58
N PHE A 510 -22.93 13.60 -6.00
CA PHE A 510 -21.66 13.12 -6.53
C PHE A 510 -21.82 12.48 -7.91
N ALA A 511 -22.88 11.70 -8.15
CA ALA A 511 -23.14 11.15 -9.49
C ALA A 511 -23.27 12.27 -10.54
N THR A 512 -24.01 13.34 -10.22
CA THR A 512 -24.12 14.53 -11.09
C THR A 512 -22.77 15.22 -11.30
N TYR A 513 -21.95 15.33 -10.26
CA TYR A 513 -20.58 15.85 -10.35
C TYR A 513 -19.71 14.95 -11.24
N LEU A 514 -19.74 13.62 -11.05
CA LEU A 514 -18.91 12.66 -11.78
C LEU A 514 -19.22 12.63 -13.29
N ASP A 515 -20.48 12.78 -13.66
CA ASP A 515 -20.87 12.90 -15.08
C ASP A 515 -20.25 14.13 -15.73
N ARG A 516 -20.28 15.28 -15.04
CA ARG A 516 -19.60 16.50 -15.50
C ARG A 516 -18.09 16.35 -15.49
N TYR A 517 -17.53 15.70 -14.46
CA TYR A 517 -16.09 15.42 -14.34
C TYR A 517 -15.60 14.60 -15.55
N ARG A 518 -16.31 13.52 -15.89
CA ARG A 518 -16.00 12.69 -17.05
C ARG A 518 -16.07 13.48 -18.36
N ALA A 519 -17.14 14.26 -18.56
CA ALA A 519 -17.28 15.10 -19.75
C ALA A 519 -16.19 16.17 -19.86
N GLY A 520 -15.76 16.72 -18.73
CA GLY A 520 -14.75 17.76 -18.65
C GLY A 520 -13.30 17.27 -18.77
N LEU A 521 -13.02 15.96 -18.77
CA LEU A 521 -11.68 15.43 -19.04
C LEU A 521 -11.12 15.88 -20.42
N ALA A 522 -11.99 16.20 -21.37
CA ALA A 522 -11.58 16.80 -22.63
C ALA A 522 -10.89 18.17 -22.47
N VAL A 523 -11.26 18.94 -21.44
CA VAL A 523 -10.61 20.22 -21.08
C VAL A 523 -9.22 19.96 -20.51
N GLU A 524 -9.10 18.95 -19.67
CA GLU A 524 -7.82 18.51 -19.09
C GLU A 524 -6.85 18.05 -20.18
N LEU A 525 -7.30 17.20 -21.11
CA LEU A 525 -6.51 16.76 -22.27
C LEU A 525 -6.04 17.97 -23.11
N ALA A 526 -6.93 18.92 -23.40
CA ALA A 526 -6.56 20.13 -24.13
C ALA A 526 -5.55 20.99 -23.35
N ALA A 527 -5.65 21.04 -22.02
CA ALA A 527 -4.67 21.74 -21.19
C ALA A 527 -3.29 21.05 -21.22
N VAL A 528 -3.24 19.73 -21.21
CA VAL A 528 -1.99 18.96 -21.38
C VAL A 528 -1.35 19.28 -22.73
N ASP A 529 -2.13 19.30 -23.81
CA ASP A 529 -1.64 19.53 -25.17
C ASP A 529 -1.13 20.97 -25.39
N HIS A 530 -1.68 21.96 -24.70
CA HIS A 530 -1.44 23.37 -25.00
C HIS A 530 -0.74 24.15 -23.89
N LEU A 531 -0.79 23.71 -22.63
CA LEU A 531 -0.11 24.35 -21.51
C LEU A 531 1.16 23.58 -21.18
N THR A 532 2.24 23.86 -21.88
CA THR A 532 3.55 23.28 -21.57
C THR A 532 4.07 23.82 -20.25
N GLY A 533 4.44 22.92 -19.32
CA GLY A 533 5.08 23.32 -18.06
C GLY A 533 6.42 24.03 -18.35
N THR A 534 6.79 24.98 -17.49
CA THR A 534 8.15 25.55 -17.52
C THR A 534 9.10 24.40 -17.17
N PRO A 535 10.15 24.10 -17.97
CA PRO A 535 11.14 23.11 -17.59
C PRO A 535 11.73 23.47 -16.23
N ALA A 536 11.72 22.51 -15.30
CA ALA A 536 12.28 22.66 -13.95
C ALA A 536 13.81 22.77 -13.99
#